data_c2ac76f7a7cc52a696a8f85a2b1f79db
#
_entry.id   c2ac76f7a7cc52a696a8f85a2b1f79db
#
_cell.length_a   1.000
_cell.length_b   1.000
_cell.length_c   1.000
_cell.angle_alpha   90.00
_cell.angle_beta   90.00
_cell.angle_gamma   90.00
#
_symmetry.space_group_name_H-M   'P 1'
#
loop_
_entity.id
_entity.type
_entity.pdbx_description
1 polymer ?
#
loop_
_entity_poly.entity_id
_entity_poly.type
_entity_poly.pdbx_seq_one_letter_code
_entity_poly.pdbx_strand_id
1 'polypeptide(L)' 'MTIKSEKEYQSYRASMEIIIAKGSKLGDMELLSEEDKNDYIRLSRAVAEYESACHP' A
#
# COMPACT_ATOMS: atom_id res chain seq x y z
N MET A 1 -1.17 -11.56 1.87
CA MET A 1 -0.60 -10.90 3.07
C MET A 1 -1.72 -10.55 4.02
N THR A 2 -1.50 -10.77 5.31
CA THR A 2 -2.50 -10.49 6.32
C THR A 2 -1.93 -9.56 7.38
N ILE A 3 -2.64 -8.46 7.63
CA ILE A 3 -2.26 -7.52 8.68
C ILE A 3 -2.82 -8.05 9.99
N LYS A 4 -1.95 -8.20 11.00
CA LYS A 4 -2.32 -8.80 12.29
C LYS A 4 -2.47 -7.79 13.41
N SER A 5 -2.00 -6.57 13.23
CA SER A 5 -2.03 -5.56 14.28
C SER A 5 -2.12 -4.17 13.70
N GLU A 6 -2.49 -3.22 14.54
CA GLU A 6 -2.53 -1.81 14.18
C GLU A 6 -1.15 -1.31 13.74
N LYS A 7 -0.11 -1.80 14.40
CA LYS A 7 1.26 -1.42 14.06
C LYS A 7 1.63 -1.84 12.66
N GLU A 8 1.27 -3.06 12.26
CA GLU A 8 1.50 -3.54 10.90
C GLU A 8 0.68 -2.72 9.90
N TYR A 9 -0.55 -2.40 10.24
CA TYR A 9 -1.42 -1.60 9.40
C TYR A 9 -0.78 -0.24 9.10
N GLN A 10 -0.28 0.43 10.13
CA GLN A 10 0.39 1.73 9.96
C GLN A 10 1.62 1.60 9.08
N SER A 11 2.38 0.52 9.27
CA SER A 11 3.58 0.26 8.48
C SER A 11 3.25 0.05 7.00
N TYR A 12 2.18 -0.70 6.72
CA TYR A 12 1.74 -0.96 5.36
C TYR A 12 1.28 0.34 4.68
N ARG A 13 0.56 1.16 5.42
CA ARG A 13 0.11 2.46 4.89
C ARG A 13 1.30 3.37 4.58
N ALA A 14 2.29 3.39 5.46
CA ALA A 14 3.49 4.19 5.23
C ALA A 14 4.21 3.74 3.95
N SER A 15 4.29 2.44 3.73
CA SER A 15 4.90 1.89 2.51
C SER A 15 4.13 2.30 1.27
N MET A 16 2.80 2.29 1.34
CA MET A 16 1.96 2.74 0.21
C MET A 16 2.22 4.20 -0.11
N GLU A 17 2.34 5.04 0.91
CA GLU A 17 2.59 6.46 0.73
C GLU A 17 3.93 6.71 0.05
N ILE A 18 4.94 5.90 0.38
CA ILE A 18 6.26 6.00 -0.27
C ILE A 18 6.12 5.73 -1.78
N ILE A 19 5.36 4.70 -2.14
CA ILE A 19 5.16 4.34 -3.54
C ILE A 19 4.37 5.44 -4.26
N ILE A 20 3.35 5.97 -3.62
CA ILE A 20 2.55 7.06 -4.17
C ILE A 20 3.45 8.29 -4.42
N ALA A 21 4.32 8.60 -3.46
CA ALA A 21 5.23 9.73 -3.59
C ALA A 21 6.19 9.53 -4.77
N LYS A 22 6.68 8.30 -4.97
CA LYS A 22 7.51 7.99 -6.13
C LYS A 22 6.77 8.23 -7.44
N GLY A 23 5.54 7.74 -7.53
CA GLY A 23 4.72 7.93 -8.71
C GLY A 23 4.46 9.40 -9.00
N SER A 24 4.15 10.16 -7.97
CA SER A 24 3.93 11.59 -8.08
C SER A 24 5.19 12.32 -8.58
N LYS A 25 6.35 11.91 -8.07
CA LYS A 25 7.62 12.49 -8.46
C LYS A 25 7.96 12.21 -9.92
N LEU A 26 7.57 11.02 -10.41
CA LEU A 26 7.79 10.63 -11.80
C LEU A 26 6.75 11.25 -12.74
N GLY A 27 5.67 11.76 -12.18
CA GLY A 27 4.59 12.38 -12.94
C GLY A 27 3.38 11.49 -13.18
N ASP A 28 3.51 10.19 -13.00
CA ASP A 28 2.41 9.23 -13.19
C ASP A 28 2.77 7.92 -12.51
N MET A 29 1.76 7.28 -11.89
CA MET A 29 1.93 5.98 -11.27
C MET A 29 2.33 4.90 -12.29
N GLU A 30 1.95 5.08 -13.55
CA GLU A 30 2.30 4.15 -14.62
C GLU A 30 3.82 4.09 -14.88
N LEU A 31 4.54 5.12 -14.45
CA LEU A 31 5.99 5.19 -14.63
C LEU A 31 6.76 4.42 -13.56
N LEU A 32 6.06 3.90 -12.54
CA LEU A 32 6.67 3.06 -11.53
C LEU A 32 7.14 1.74 -12.14
N SER A 33 8.15 1.13 -11.51
CA SER A 33 8.60 -0.19 -11.93
C SER A 33 7.51 -1.24 -11.68
N GLU A 34 7.61 -2.37 -12.38
CA GLU A 34 6.68 -3.48 -12.18
C GLU A 34 6.65 -3.93 -10.71
N GLU A 35 7.81 -3.97 -10.09
CA GLU A 35 7.94 -4.36 -8.71
C GLU A 35 7.18 -3.40 -7.78
N ASP A 36 7.34 -2.10 -8.00
CA ASP A 36 6.64 -1.10 -7.21
C ASP A 36 5.12 -1.19 -7.40
N LYS A 37 4.68 -1.38 -8.63
CA LYS A 37 3.25 -1.54 -8.91
C LYS A 37 2.68 -2.76 -8.22
N ASN A 38 3.39 -3.88 -8.27
CA ASN A 38 2.95 -5.11 -7.63
C ASN A 38 2.92 -4.96 -6.11
N ASP A 39 3.91 -4.31 -5.53
CA ASP A 39 3.94 -4.04 -4.10
C ASP A 39 2.76 -3.18 -3.68
N TYR A 40 2.47 -2.15 -4.44
CA TYR A 40 1.33 -1.28 -4.15
C TYR A 40 0.01 -2.06 -4.15
N ILE A 41 -0.18 -2.93 -5.13
CA ILE A 41 -1.39 -3.75 -5.21
C ILE A 41 -1.51 -4.66 -3.99
N ARG A 42 -0.43 -5.32 -3.59
CA ARG A 42 -0.43 -6.19 -2.41
C ARG A 42 -0.76 -5.43 -1.14
N LEU A 43 -0.09 -4.30 -0.96
CA LEU A 43 -0.29 -3.48 0.22
C LEU A 43 -1.72 -2.95 0.29
N SER A 44 -2.24 -2.48 -0.83
CA SER A 44 -3.60 -1.94 -0.86
C SER A 44 -4.63 -3.01 -0.54
N ARG A 45 -4.44 -4.24 -1.01
CA ARG A 45 -5.33 -5.35 -0.71
C ARG A 45 -5.30 -5.70 0.77
N ALA A 46 -4.11 -5.78 1.35
CA ALA A 46 -3.94 -6.10 2.76
C ALA A 46 -4.60 -5.02 3.63
N VAL A 47 -4.40 -3.76 3.28
CA VAL A 47 -5.00 -2.64 4.00
C VAL A 47 -6.53 -2.69 3.90
N ALA A 48 -7.05 -2.95 2.71
CA ALA A 48 -8.49 -3.02 2.49
C ALA A 48 -9.12 -4.16 3.30
N GLU A 49 -8.46 -5.31 3.36
CA GLU A 49 -8.94 -6.45 4.15
C GLU A 49 -8.96 -6.12 5.64
N TYR A 50 -7.91 -5.48 6.11
CA TYR A 50 -7.84 -5.09 7.52
C TYR A 50 -8.94 -4.09 7.86
N GLU A 51 -9.14 -3.08 7.03
CA GLU A 51 -10.16 -2.07 7.24
C GLU A 51 -11.56 -2.69 7.21
N SER A 52 -11.78 -3.62 6.31
CA SER A 52 -13.06 -4.30 6.21
C SER A 52 -13.35 -5.15 7.44
N ALA A 53 -12.33 -5.77 8.02
CA ALA A 53 -12.49 -6.64 9.20
C ALA A 53 -12.59 -5.86 10.50
N CYS A 54 -11.84 -4.75 10.62
CA CYS A 54 -11.72 -4.01 11.88
C CYS A 54 -12.51 -2.70 11.92
N HIS A 55 -12.97 -2.24 10.79
CA HIS A 55 -13.74 -1.00 10.69
C HIS A 55 -15.04 -1.26 9.95
N PRO A 56 -16.12 -1.47 10.67
CA PRO A 56 -17.42 -1.72 10.05
C PRO A 56 -17.94 -0.54 9.23
#